data_a19297aad3c9f942315170c2275d3bbb
#
_entry.id   a19297aad3c9f942315170c2275d3bbb
#
_cell.length_a   1.000
_cell.length_b   1.000
_cell.length_c   1.000
_cell.angle_alpha   90.00
_cell.angle_beta   90.00
_cell.angle_gamma   90.00
#
_symmetry.space_group_name_H-M   'P 1'
#
loop_
_entity.id
_entity.type
_entity.pdbx_description
1 polymer ?
#
loop_
_entity_poly.entity_id
_entity_poly.type
_entity_poly.pdbx_seq_one_letter_code
_entity_poly.pdbx_strand_id
1 'polypeptide(L)'
;GEVRRLTMTSKVSRAVLTNIAEHAGVIAPDVLRSITQAGGGTLYDLNGKPVYYEVAMNRDQYEFILQNGLYNADTQATYGASNVIVLPSGPSKYGQMGALEVKAAWKVLSDAERKSGRFHMVPAILPGSFVPVSVGLVGYHIFLPVSGQGIWATFAQVDNAPVQGAPATRTYNFYNPNCTQDGKPCPVNVKDEDPGQVVQVTPDDASTPQLNAYMQNLIRQADPKSPWQYYKIVNVQWPLNPVDIAEQPAPLNV
;
A
#
# COMPACT_ATOMS: atom_id res chain seq x y z
N GLY A 1 -5.65 8.63 -15.38
CA GLY A 1 -6.11 7.34 -15.88
C GLY A 1 -6.87 6.61 -14.78
N GLU A 2 -7.96 5.94 -15.12
CA GLU A 2 -8.81 5.25 -14.15
C GLU A 2 -8.10 3.98 -13.69
N VAL A 3 -7.78 3.90 -12.39
CA VAL A 3 -7.26 2.68 -11.76
C VAL A 3 -8.47 1.78 -11.50
N ARG A 4 -8.56 0.64 -12.18
CA ARG A 4 -9.61 -0.35 -11.91
C ARG A 4 -9.12 -1.26 -10.78
N ARG A 5 -9.90 -1.30 -9.71
CA ARG A 5 -9.63 -2.10 -8.52
C ARG A 5 -10.09 -3.53 -8.73
N LEU A 6 -9.18 -4.48 -8.65
CA LEU A 6 -9.50 -5.86 -8.41
C LEU A 6 -9.41 -6.11 -6.91
N THR A 7 -10.54 -5.98 -6.23
CA THR A 7 -10.62 -6.51 -4.87
C THR A 7 -10.65 -8.04 -5.01
N MET A 8 -9.71 -8.76 -4.42
CA MET A 8 -9.81 -10.21 -4.25
C MET A 8 -10.99 -10.49 -3.33
N THR A 9 -12.18 -10.57 -3.90
CA THR A 9 -13.39 -10.85 -3.16
C THR A 9 -13.56 -12.37 -3.08
N SER A 10 -13.44 -12.92 -1.87
CA SER A 10 -14.21 -14.12 -1.58
C SER A 10 -15.69 -13.80 -1.84
N LYS A 11 -16.32 -14.52 -2.73
CA LYS A 11 -17.75 -14.71 -3.09
C LYS A 11 -18.90 -13.90 -2.43
N VAL A 12 -18.70 -12.67 -1.94
CA VAL A 12 -19.82 -11.83 -1.51
C VAL A 12 -20.12 -10.83 -2.61
N SER A 13 -21.31 -11.02 -3.15
CA SER A 13 -21.81 -10.42 -4.37
C SER A 13 -21.50 -8.93 -4.55
N ARG A 14 -20.74 -8.64 -5.59
CA ARG A 14 -20.58 -7.33 -6.22
C ARG A 14 -21.95 -6.63 -6.43
N ALA A 15 -23.03 -7.37 -6.62
CA ALA A 15 -24.38 -6.87 -6.82
C ALA A 15 -24.94 -6.06 -5.63
N VAL A 16 -24.61 -6.41 -4.38
CA VAL A 16 -25.11 -5.69 -3.21
C VAL A 16 -24.42 -4.33 -3.06
N LEU A 17 -23.14 -4.25 -3.37
CA LEU A 17 -22.36 -3.00 -3.25
C LEU A 17 -22.65 -2.02 -4.37
N THR A 18 -22.84 -2.51 -5.59
CA THR A 18 -23.26 -1.68 -6.75
C THR A 18 -24.67 -1.09 -6.50
N ASN A 19 -25.58 -1.85 -5.93
CA ASN A 19 -26.94 -1.39 -5.63
C ASN A 19 -26.96 -0.27 -4.57
N ILE A 20 -26.10 -0.34 -3.55
CA ILE A 20 -26.00 0.71 -2.52
C ILE A 20 -25.39 2.00 -3.11
N ALA A 21 -24.40 1.88 -3.99
CA ALA A 21 -23.73 3.02 -4.62
C ALA A 21 -24.63 3.74 -5.63
N GLU A 22 -25.37 3.01 -6.44
CA GLU A 22 -26.29 3.56 -7.45
C GLU A 22 -27.47 4.33 -6.84
N HIS A 23 -27.92 3.93 -5.66
CA HIS A 23 -29.04 4.59 -4.96
C HIS A 23 -28.65 5.82 -4.14
N ALA A 24 -27.37 5.99 -3.81
CA ALA A 24 -26.91 7.07 -2.94
C ALA A 24 -26.29 8.27 -3.66
N GLY A 25 -26.00 8.18 -4.97
CA GLY A 25 -25.32 9.24 -5.73
C GLY A 25 -23.91 9.54 -5.16
N VAL A 26 -23.36 8.63 -4.40
CA VAL A 26 -22.07 8.74 -3.72
C VAL A 26 -21.07 7.83 -4.42
N ILE A 27 -19.82 8.27 -4.55
CA ILE A 27 -18.71 7.39 -4.92
C ILE A 27 -18.76 6.17 -3.99
N ALA A 28 -18.90 4.97 -4.57
CA ALA A 28 -19.01 3.74 -3.79
C ALA A 28 -17.82 3.63 -2.84
N PRO A 29 -18.05 3.51 -1.52
CA PRO A 29 -16.95 3.39 -0.58
C PRO A 29 -16.19 2.09 -0.84
N ASP A 30 -14.86 2.13 -0.68
CA ASP A 30 -14.02 0.95 -0.82
C ASP A 30 -14.35 -0.07 0.26
N VAL A 31 -14.35 -1.35 -0.13
CA VAL A 31 -14.55 -2.44 0.81
C VAL A 31 -13.19 -3.02 1.17
N LEU A 32 -12.69 -2.66 2.33
CA LEU A 32 -11.43 -3.16 2.87
C LEU A 32 -11.69 -4.41 3.69
N ARG A 33 -11.08 -5.54 3.33
CA ARG A 33 -11.32 -6.83 3.97
C ARG A 33 -10.08 -7.49 4.54
N SER A 34 -8.91 -7.27 3.92
CA SER A 34 -7.69 -7.91 4.35
C SER A 34 -7.04 -7.11 5.48
N ILE A 35 -6.76 -7.77 6.59
CA ILE A 35 -5.98 -7.24 7.71
C ILE A 35 -4.61 -7.93 7.85
N THR A 36 -4.31 -8.88 6.96
CA THR A 36 -3.07 -9.66 7.01
C THR A 36 -2.03 -9.05 6.07
N GLN A 37 -0.85 -8.78 6.60
CA GLN A 37 0.31 -8.34 5.83
C GLN A 37 0.88 -9.46 4.96
N ALA A 38 1.70 -9.10 3.96
CA ALA A 38 2.38 -10.06 3.09
C ALA A 38 3.28 -11.05 3.87
N GLY A 39 3.89 -10.63 4.98
CA GLY A 39 4.68 -11.48 5.88
C GLY A 39 3.84 -12.28 6.89
N GLY A 40 2.51 -12.24 6.77
CA GLY A 40 1.56 -12.75 7.74
C GLY A 40 1.52 -11.87 9.01
N GLY A 41 0.37 -11.89 9.70
CA GLY A 41 0.11 -11.09 10.90
C GLY A 41 -0.63 -9.80 10.63
N THR A 42 -1.15 -9.23 11.68
CA THR A 42 -1.94 -8.01 11.68
C THR A 42 -1.14 -6.87 12.32
N LEU A 43 -1.15 -5.71 11.68
CA LEU A 43 -0.63 -4.48 12.27
C LEU A 43 -1.79 -3.73 12.92
N TYR A 44 -1.65 -3.41 14.20
CA TYR A 44 -2.61 -2.60 14.95
C TYR A 44 -2.08 -1.20 15.20
N ASP A 45 -2.95 -0.22 15.14
CA ASP A 45 -2.62 1.15 15.58
C ASP A 45 -2.67 1.27 17.11
N LEU A 46 -2.35 2.44 17.64
CA LEU A 46 -2.34 2.69 19.10
C LEU A 46 -3.73 2.63 19.76
N ASN A 47 -4.81 2.56 18.97
CA ASN A 47 -6.18 2.41 19.45
C ASN A 47 -6.70 0.97 19.31
N GLY A 48 -5.82 0.01 19.02
CA GLY A 48 -6.17 -1.38 18.79
C GLY A 48 -6.99 -1.61 17.51
N LYS A 49 -6.91 -0.69 16.52
CA LYS A 49 -7.57 -0.86 15.23
C LYS A 49 -6.61 -1.51 14.25
N PRO A 50 -7.04 -2.57 13.54
CA PRO A 50 -6.20 -3.18 12.54
C PRO A 50 -6.00 -2.25 11.35
N VAL A 51 -4.85 -2.37 10.71
CA VAL A 51 -4.57 -1.80 9.40
C VAL A 51 -5.16 -2.71 8.33
N TYR A 52 -5.83 -2.12 7.36
CA TYR A 52 -6.45 -2.83 6.25
C TYR A 52 -5.61 -2.70 4.99
N TYR A 53 -5.58 -3.75 4.19
CA TYR A 53 -4.78 -3.80 2.97
C TYR A 53 -5.67 -3.94 1.73
N GLU A 54 -5.25 -3.26 0.68
CA GLU A 54 -5.89 -3.27 -0.63
C GLU A 54 -4.83 -3.49 -1.71
N VAL A 55 -5.17 -4.27 -2.74
CA VAL A 55 -4.38 -4.37 -3.97
C VAL A 55 -5.22 -3.85 -5.12
N ALA A 56 -4.67 -2.92 -5.87
CA ALA A 56 -5.28 -2.33 -7.04
C ALA A 56 -4.33 -2.48 -8.24
N MET A 57 -4.89 -2.62 -9.43
CA MET A 57 -4.12 -2.67 -10.66
C MET A 57 -4.74 -1.78 -11.74
N ASN A 58 -3.92 -1.35 -12.67
CA ASN A 58 -4.42 -0.58 -13.79
C ASN A 58 -5.04 -1.47 -14.90
N ARG A 59 -5.58 -0.82 -15.91
CA ARG A 59 -6.28 -1.50 -17.00
C ARG A 59 -5.38 -2.42 -17.82
N ASP A 60 -4.12 -2.04 -18.05
CA ASP A 60 -3.17 -2.84 -18.82
C ASP A 60 -2.92 -4.20 -18.14
N GLN A 61 -2.68 -4.19 -16.84
CA GLN A 61 -2.49 -5.43 -16.06
C GLN A 61 -3.77 -6.26 -16.00
N TYR A 62 -4.91 -5.60 -15.78
CA TYR A 62 -6.20 -6.27 -15.71
C TYR A 62 -6.54 -7.00 -17.03
N GLU A 63 -6.40 -6.32 -18.17
CA GLU A 63 -6.68 -6.93 -19.47
C GLU A 63 -5.71 -8.05 -19.81
N PHE A 64 -4.43 -7.92 -19.46
CA PHE A 64 -3.45 -8.99 -19.62
C PHE A 64 -3.86 -10.26 -18.86
N ILE A 65 -4.27 -10.11 -17.59
CA ILE A 65 -4.76 -11.21 -16.77
C ILE A 65 -5.99 -11.88 -17.40
N LEU A 66 -6.96 -11.08 -17.88
CA LEU A 66 -8.16 -11.62 -18.51
C LEU A 66 -7.88 -12.35 -19.82
N GLN A 67 -7.09 -11.73 -20.71
CA GLN A 67 -6.80 -12.29 -22.03
C GLN A 67 -6.05 -13.61 -21.96
N ASN A 68 -5.21 -13.80 -20.93
CA ASN A 68 -4.44 -15.03 -20.72
C ASN A 68 -5.10 -15.99 -19.72
N GLY A 69 -6.30 -15.68 -19.22
CA GLY A 69 -7.01 -16.54 -18.26
C GLY A 69 -6.33 -16.66 -16.89
N LEU A 70 -5.39 -15.76 -16.56
CA LEU A 70 -4.55 -15.83 -15.36
C LEU A 70 -5.29 -15.52 -14.04
N TYR A 71 -6.58 -15.27 -14.11
CA TYR A 71 -7.46 -15.20 -12.93
C TYR A 71 -7.84 -16.59 -12.37
N ASN A 72 -7.52 -17.66 -13.07
CA ASN A 72 -7.75 -19.05 -12.68
C ASN A 72 -6.42 -19.71 -12.31
N ALA A 73 -6.33 -20.34 -11.14
CA ALA A 73 -5.10 -20.94 -10.63
C ALA A 73 -4.59 -22.11 -11.51
N ASP A 74 -5.50 -22.93 -12.05
CA ASP A 74 -5.12 -24.05 -12.93
C ASP A 74 -4.56 -23.52 -14.26
N THR A 75 -5.15 -22.45 -14.79
CA THR A 75 -4.64 -21.78 -15.98
C THR A 75 -3.27 -21.13 -15.71
N GLN A 76 -3.07 -20.51 -14.55
CA GLN A 76 -1.77 -19.96 -14.16
C GLN A 76 -0.69 -21.07 -14.14
N ALA A 77 -0.99 -22.22 -13.52
CA ALA A 77 -0.06 -23.34 -13.44
C ALA A 77 0.31 -23.86 -14.83
N THR A 78 -0.68 -24.04 -15.72
CA THR A 78 -0.48 -24.50 -17.09
C THR A 78 0.29 -23.48 -17.93
N TYR A 79 -0.07 -22.19 -17.81
CA TYR A 79 0.59 -21.11 -18.53
C TYR A 79 2.05 -20.97 -18.09
N GLY A 80 2.30 -20.93 -16.78
CA GLY A 80 3.64 -20.81 -16.20
C GLY A 80 4.57 -21.99 -16.46
N ALA A 81 4.02 -23.18 -16.70
CA ALA A 81 4.83 -24.35 -17.08
C ALA A 81 5.41 -24.24 -18.51
N SER A 82 4.80 -23.43 -19.38
CA SER A 82 5.17 -23.32 -20.79
C SER A 82 5.63 -21.90 -21.17
N ASN A 83 5.38 -20.90 -20.33
CA ASN A 83 5.63 -19.49 -20.63
C ASN A 83 6.13 -18.73 -19.41
N VAL A 84 7.02 -17.78 -19.62
CA VAL A 84 7.32 -16.76 -18.62
C VAL A 84 6.19 -15.72 -18.63
N ILE A 85 5.65 -15.38 -17.47
CA ILE A 85 4.64 -14.32 -17.35
C ILE A 85 5.35 -12.98 -17.46
N VAL A 86 5.25 -12.34 -18.62
CA VAL A 86 5.77 -11.00 -18.88
C VAL A 86 4.62 -10.01 -18.90
N LEU A 87 4.51 -9.21 -17.85
CA LEU A 87 3.49 -8.16 -17.78
C LEU A 87 3.78 -7.06 -18.82
N PRO A 88 2.74 -6.43 -19.40
CA PRO A 88 2.91 -5.32 -20.33
C PRO A 88 3.77 -4.21 -19.74
N SER A 89 4.74 -3.72 -20.48
CA SER A 89 5.60 -2.59 -20.12
C SER A 89 5.65 -1.55 -21.24
N GLY A 90 5.98 -0.30 -20.91
CA GLY A 90 6.06 0.79 -21.87
C GLY A 90 4.69 1.41 -22.24
N PRO A 91 4.66 2.33 -23.22
CA PRO A 91 3.44 3.05 -23.57
C PRO A 91 2.33 2.13 -24.02
N SER A 92 1.14 2.29 -23.45
CA SER A 92 -0.03 1.48 -23.77
C SER A 92 -1.05 2.24 -24.60
N LYS A 93 -1.97 1.50 -25.24
CA LYS A 93 -3.11 2.06 -25.95
C LYS A 93 -4.06 2.91 -25.08
N TYR A 94 -3.93 2.83 -23.76
CA TYR A 94 -4.72 3.60 -22.80
C TYR A 94 -3.99 4.85 -22.28
N GLY A 95 -2.84 5.22 -22.86
CA GLY A 95 -2.02 6.34 -22.42
C GLY A 95 -1.30 6.09 -21.10
N GLN A 96 -1.12 4.82 -20.73
CA GLN A 96 -0.42 4.37 -19.51
C GLN A 96 0.95 3.79 -19.87
N MET A 97 1.77 3.55 -18.88
CA MET A 97 3.12 3.00 -19.06
C MET A 97 3.18 1.49 -18.84
N GLY A 98 2.19 0.75 -19.34
CA GLY A 98 2.07 -0.68 -19.15
C GLY A 98 1.39 -1.04 -17.84
N ALA A 99 1.64 -2.26 -17.34
CA ALA A 99 1.06 -2.74 -16.09
C ALA A 99 1.52 -1.91 -14.90
N LEU A 100 0.61 -1.67 -13.96
CA LEU A 100 0.88 -1.01 -12.70
C LEU A 100 0.02 -1.66 -11.62
N GLU A 101 0.66 -2.02 -10.52
CA GLU A 101 -0.01 -2.51 -9.32
C GLU A 101 0.31 -1.61 -8.14
N VAL A 102 -0.69 -1.37 -7.30
CA VAL A 102 -0.54 -0.63 -6.05
C VAL A 102 -1.08 -1.50 -4.92
N LYS A 103 -0.26 -1.74 -3.91
CA LYS A 103 -0.71 -2.29 -2.63
C LYS A 103 -0.74 -1.17 -1.61
N ALA A 104 -1.91 -0.89 -1.06
CA ALA A 104 -2.14 0.19 -0.11
C ALA A 104 -2.44 -0.34 1.29
N ALA A 105 -2.00 0.38 2.31
CA ALA A 105 -2.26 0.13 3.72
C ALA A 105 -3.05 1.29 4.31
N TRP A 106 -4.19 0.99 4.93
CA TRP A 106 -5.18 1.95 5.40
C TRP A 106 -5.44 1.83 6.89
N LYS A 107 -5.41 2.96 7.59
CA LYS A 107 -5.72 3.10 9.02
C LYS A 107 -7.09 3.76 9.18
N VAL A 108 -7.90 3.31 10.11
CA VAL A 108 -9.13 4.02 10.51
C VAL A 108 -8.74 5.31 11.24
N LEU A 109 -9.23 6.45 10.76
CA LEU A 109 -8.86 7.75 11.29
C LEU A 109 -9.78 8.20 12.42
N SER A 110 -9.19 8.73 13.48
CA SER A 110 -9.86 9.52 14.50
C SER A 110 -10.32 10.87 13.95
N ASP A 111 -11.18 11.58 14.69
CA ASP A 111 -11.65 12.92 14.32
C ASP A 111 -10.51 13.94 14.21
N ALA A 112 -9.52 13.84 15.08
CA ALA A 112 -8.34 14.71 15.05
C ALA A 112 -7.49 14.45 13.80
N GLU A 113 -7.26 13.19 13.46
CA GLU A 113 -6.50 12.81 12.27
C GLU A 113 -7.21 13.24 10.98
N ARG A 114 -8.54 13.09 10.91
CA ARG A 114 -9.34 13.56 9.76
C ARG A 114 -9.22 15.06 9.53
N LYS A 115 -9.18 15.84 10.61
CA LYS A 115 -9.06 17.31 10.56
C LYS A 115 -7.63 17.80 10.32
N SER A 116 -6.64 16.94 10.49
CA SER A 116 -5.22 17.32 10.38
C SER A 116 -4.77 17.69 8.96
N GLY A 117 -5.47 17.20 7.93
CA GLY A 117 -5.09 17.34 6.53
C GLY A 117 -3.83 16.54 6.14
N ARG A 118 -3.34 15.66 7.02
CA ARG A 118 -2.06 14.97 6.84
C ARG A 118 -2.19 13.61 6.15
N PHE A 119 -3.39 13.12 5.92
CA PHE A 119 -3.64 11.84 5.29
C PHE A 119 -4.38 12.00 3.96
N HIS A 120 -3.98 11.21 2.97
CA HIS A 120 -4.88 10.92 1.86
C HIS A 120 -6.00 10.04 2.40
N MET A 121 -7.23 10.52 2.29
CA MET A 121 -8.39 9.91 2.94
C MET A 121 -9.40 9.43 1.92
N VAL A 122 -10.01 8.29 2.21
CA VAL A 122 -11.15 7.76 1.46
C VAL A 122 -12.22 7.22 2.41
N PRO A 123 -13.51 7.21 2.04
CA PRO A 123 -14.51 6.45 2.75
C PRO A 123 -14.33 4.95 2.46
N ALA A 124 -14.46 4.11 3.49
CA ALA A 124 -14.36 2.66 3.34
C ALA A 124 -15.43 1.95 4.18
N ILE A 125 -15.90 0.79 3.69
CA ILE A 125 -16.72 -0.15 4.45
C ILE A 125 -15.79 -1.23 5.01
N LEU A 126 -15.85 -1.43 6.31
CA LEU A 126 -15.06 -2.41 7.03
C LEU A 126 -15.85 -3.71 7.27
N PRO A 127 -15.18 -4.85 7.53
CA PRO A 127 -15.85 -6.10 7.86
C PRO A 127 -16.83 -5.94 9.02
N GLY A 128 -18.03 -6.49 8.86
CA GLY A 128 -19.08 -6.43 9.86
C GLY A 128 -19.80 -5.08 9.98
N SER A 129 -19.52 -4.11 9.13
CA SER A 129 -20.20 -2.81 9.10
C SER A 129 -20.81 -2.55 7.71
N PHE A 130 -21.92 -1.82 7.71
CA PHE A 130 -22.52 -1.24 6.50
C PHE A 130 -22.36 0.29 6.45
N VAL A 131 -21.77 0.86 7.50
CA VAL A 131 -21.55 2.30 7.62
C VAL A 131 -20.12 2.62 7.18
N PRO A 132 -19.93 3.50 6.19
CA PRO A 132 -18.62 3.95 5.79
C PRO A 132 -17.90 4.68 6.92
N VAL A 133 -16.60 4.40 7.05
CA VAL A 133 -15.69 5.12 7.93
C VAL A 133 -14.60 5.80 7.10
N SER A 134 -14.01 6.87 7.62
CA SER A 134 -12.86 7.49 6.98
C SER A 134 -11.61 6.69 7.30
N VAL A 135 -10.89 6.26 6.27
CA VAL A 135 -9.58 5.65 6.39
C VAL A 135 -8.52 6.55 5.78
N GLY A 136 -7.33 6.55 6.35
CA GLY A 136 -6.16 7.28 5.87
C GLY A 136 -5.09 6.33 5.38
N LEU A 137 -4.49 6.68 4.24
CA LEU A 137 -3.37 5.94 3.69
C LEU A 137 -2.16 6.08 4.62
N VAL A 138 -1.61 4.97 5.09
CA VAL A 138 -0.42 4.97 5.95
C VAL A 138 0.82 4.43 5.24
N GLY A 139 0.65 3.66 4.18
CA GLY A 139 1.76 3.21 3.34
C GLY A 139 1.25 2.60 2.06
N TYR A 140 2.13 2.55 1.06
CA TYR A 140 1.80 1.89 -0.20
C TYR A 140 3.05 1.45 -0.95
N HIS A 141 2.88 0.39 -1.72
CA HIS A 141 3.86 -0.07 -2.69
C HIS A 141 3.33 0.19 -4.09
N ILE A 142 4.22 0.59 -4.99
CA ILE A 142 3.96 0.65 -6.42
C ILE A 142 4.86 -0.38 -7.09
N PHE A 143 4.28 -1.24 -7.90
CA PHE A 143 4.99 -2.17 -8.75
C PHE A 143 4.84 -1.76 -10.21
N LEU A 144 5.96 -1.69 -10.92
CA LEU A 144 6.05 -1.39 -12.35
C LEU A 144 6.95 -2.42 -13.03
N PRO A 145 6.47 -3.14 -14.05
CA PRO A 145 7.34 -3.94 -14.89
C PRO A 145 8.15 -3.02 -15.81
N VAL A 146 9.46 -3.20 -15.83
CA VAL A 146 10.39 -2.48 -16.70
C VAL A 146 11.32 -3.51 -17.36
N SER A 147 11.35 -3.54 -18.69
CA SER A 147 12.20 -4.46 -19.43
C SER A 147 12.10 -5.91 -18.95
N GLY A 148 10.87 -6.36 -18.68
CA GLY A 148 10.62 -7.73 -18.24
C GLY A 148 10.91 -8.03 -16.77
N GLN A 149 11.33 -7.06 -15.99
CA GLN A 149 11.57 -7.19 -14.56
C GLN A 149 10.68 -6.21 -13.80
N GLY A 150 10.63 -6.33 -12.47
CA GLY A 150 9.78 -5.48 -11.64
C GLY A 150 10.60 -4.47 -10.85
N ILE A 151 10.11 -3.24 -10.81
CA ILE A 151 10.57 -2.22 -9.86
C ILE A 151 9.48 -2.07 -8.79
N TRP A 152 9.86 -2.18 -7.52
CA TRP A 152 9.01 -1.91 -6.37
C TRP A 152 9.44 -0.63 -5.69
N ALA A 153 8.53 0.33 -5.58
CA ALA A 153 8.74 1.52 -4.78
C ALA A 153 7.85 1.48 -3.55
N THR A 154 8.42 1.72 -2.37
CA THR A 154 7.73 1.71 -1.07
C THR A 154 7.63 3.12 -0.53
N PHE A 155 6.42 3.50 -0.13
CA PHE A 155 6.12 4.79 0.46
C PHE A 155 5.45 4.62 1.81
N ALA A 156 5.74 5.54 2.74
CA ALA A 156 5.13 5.58 4.06
C ALA A 156 4.70 7.00 4.43
N GLN A 157 3.64 7.10 5.22
CA GLN A 157 3.25 8.36 5.86
C GLN A 157 4.28 8.70 6.96
N VAL A 158 4.71 9.96 7.03
CA VAL A 158 5.84 10.40 7.88
C VAL A 158 5.60 10.26 9.39
N ASP A 159 4.34 10.12 9.80
CA ASP A 159 3.97 9.99 11.21
C ASP A 159 3.78 8.52 11.64
N ASN A 160 4.17 7.53 10.83
CA ASN A 160 3.92 6.13 11.16
C ASN A 160 4.73 5.65 12.36
N ALA A 161 6.04 5.82 12.34
CA ALA A 161 6.95 5.28 13.34
C ALA A 161 8.27 6.06 13.37
N PRO A 162 8.99 6.09 14.49
CA PRO A 162 10.34 6.60 14.54
C PRO A 162 11.34 5.61 13.93
N VAL A 163 12.52 6.09 13.58
CA VAL A 163 13.65 5.24 13.25
C VAL A 163 14.21 4.63 14.54
N GLN A 164 14.59 3.36 14.51
CA GLN A 164 15.17 2.66 15.65
C GLN A 164 16.42 3.40 16.16
N GLY A 165 16.48 3.61 17.47
CA GLY A 165 17.59 4.32 18.12
C GLY A 165 17.51 5.84 18.02
N ALA A 166 16.61 6.41 17.23
CA ALA A 166 16.37 7.85 17.22
C ALA A 166 15.50 8.28 18.41
N PRO A 167 15.73 9.46 18.99
CA PRO A 167 14.88 9.99 20.05
C PRO A 167 13.44 10.15 19.56
N ALA A 168 12.49 9.48 20.19
CA ALA A 168 11.07 9.61 19.90
C ALA A 168 10.44 10.54 20.92
N THR A 169 10.24 11.81 20.56
CA THR A 169 9.72 12.85 21.43
C THR A 169 8.21 13.07 21.31
N ARG A 170 7.56 12.33 20.42
CA ARG A 170 6.11 12.40 20.15
C ARG A 170 5.49 11.02 19.93
N THR A 171 4.19 10.97 20.02
CA THR A 171 3.40 9.79 19.60
C THR A 171 3.29 9.75 18.08
N TYR A 172 3.36 8.55 17.53
CA TYR A 172 3.22 8.25 16.10
C TYR A 172 1.95 7.43 15.85
N ASN A 173 1.65 7.11 14.60
CA ASN A 173 0.49 6.27 14.26
C ASN A 173 0.57 4.88 14.91
N PHE A 174 1.79 4.33 14.99
CA PHE A 174 2.07 2.96 15.45
C PHE A 174 3.15 2.91 16.54
N TYR A 175 3.43 4.01 17.23
CA TYR A 175 4.42 4.04 18.30
C TYR A 175 4.10 5.10 19.35
N ASN A 176 4.11 4.68 20.61
CA ASN A 176 3.99 5.55 21.76
C ASN A 176 5.26 5.45 22.63
N PRO A 177 6.09 6.51 22.72
CA PRO A 177 7.32 6.49 23.51
C PRO A 177 7.09 6.29 25.02
N ASN A 178 5.88 6.53 25.50
CA ASN A 178 5.50 6.37 26.91
C ASN A 178 4.81 5.03 27.19
N CYS A 179 4.79 4.10 26.22
CA CYS A 179 4.21 2.79 26.44
C CYS A 179 5.06 1.98 27.40
N THR A 180 4.42 1.46 28.47
CA THR A 180 5.05 0.57 29.45
C THR A 180 4.18 -0.65 29.69
N GLN A 181 4.82 -1.82 29.82
CA GLN A 181 4.22 -3.09 30.17
C GLN A 181 5.07 -3.68 31.31
N ASP A 182 4.44 -4.03 32.43
CA ASP A 182 5.12 -4.53 33.63
C ASP A 182 6.28 -3.63 34.12
N GLY A 183 6.10 -2.29 34.00
CA GLY A 183 7.11 -1.30 34.41
C GLY A 183 8.32 -1.18 33.49
N LYS A 184 8.30 -1.82 32.31
CA LYS A 184 9.33 -1.74 31.27
C LYS A 184 8.76 -1.12 30.00
N PRO A 185 9.59 -0.52 29.13
CA PRO A 185 9.13 -0.09 27.80
C PRO A 185 8.47 -1.26 27.05
N CYS A 186 7.37 -0.97 26.34
CA CYS A 186 6.69 -1.98 25.52
C CYS A 186 7.64 -2.55 24.48
N PRO A 187 7.56 -3.86 24.17
CA PRO A 187 8.33 -4.46 23.10
C PRO A 187 7.94 -3.83 21.75
N VAL A 188 8.91 -3.71 20.85
CA VAL A 188 8.69 -3.14 19.52
C VAL A 188 8.76 -4.21 18.45
N ASN A 189 8.04 -3.99 17.33
CA ASN A 189 8.02 -4.86 16.16
C ASN A 189 7.58 -6.31 16.47
N VAL A 190 6.74 -6.48 17.48
CA VAL A 190 6.13 -7.78 17.80
C VAL A 190 4.93 -8.00 16.87
N LYS A 191 4.89 -9.17 16.27
CA LYS A 191 3.81 -9.55 15.35
C LYS A 191 2.49 -9.73 16.11
N ASP A 192 1.41 -9.24 15.54
CA ASP A 192 0.04 -9.32 16.10
C ASP A 192 -0.13 -8.66 17.48
N GLU A 193 0.81 -7.80 17.90
CA GLU A 193 0.70 -7.05 19.16
C GLU A 193 -0.38 -5.96 19.06
N ASP A 194 -1.28 -5.89 20.05
CA ASP A 194 -2.36 -4.93 20.17
C ASP A 194 -2.31 -4.21 21.53
N PRO A 195 -2.08 -2.88 21.58
CA PRO A 195 -1.74 -2.01 20.45
C PRO A 195 -0.33 -2.24 19.91
N GLY A 196 -0.15 -2.02 18.62
CA GLY A 196 1.15 -2.17 17.97
C GLY A 196 2.18 -1.14 18.47
N GLN A 197 3.44 -1.56 18.52
CA GLN A 197 4.59 -0.69 18.78
C GLN A 197 5.64 -0.92 17.69
N VAL A 198 5.75 0.01 16.74
CA VAL A 198 6.57 -0.15 15.54
C VAL A 198 7.70 0.87 15.53
N VAL A 199 8.89 0.41 15.23
CA VAL A 199 10.04 1.26 14.87
C VAL A 199 10.59 0.82 13.52
N GLN A 200 11.06 1.77 12.72
CA GLN A 200 11.73 1.50 11.46
C GLN A 200 13.14 0.98 11.75
N VAL A 201 13.39 -0.30 11.48
CA VAL A 201 14.69 -0.96 11.75
C VAL A 201 15.71 -0.76 10.64
N THR A 202 15.25 -0.68 9.40
CA THR A 202 16.12 -0.40 8.24
C THR A 202 16.19 1.11 8.06
N PRO A 203 17.36 1.75 8.17
CA PRO A 203 17.49 3.16 7.91
C PRO A 203 17.18 3.47 6.43
N ASP A 204 16.71 4.69 6.18
CA ASP A 204 16.57 5.18 4.81
C ASP A 204 17.97 5.25 4.17
N ASP A 205 18.07 4.96 2.88
CA ASP A 205 19.30 5.17 2.12
C ASP A 205 19.80 6.62 2.28
N ALA A 206 21.10 6.84 2.26
CA ALA A 206 21.72 8.16 2.53
C ALA A 206 21.21 9.28 1.62
N SER A 207 20.78 8.96 0.39
CA SER A 207 20.21 9.91 -0.57
C SER A 207 18.70 10.14 -0.38
N THR A 208 18.00 9.20 0.23
CA THR A 208 16.54 9.18 0.37
C THR A 208 16.00 10.37 1.16
N PRO A 209 16.57 10.80 2.31
CA PRO A 209 16.08 11.97 3.04
C PRO A 209 16.11 13.26 2.23
N GLN A 210 17.15 13.47 1.41
CA GLN A 210 17.29 14.66 0.57
C GLN A 210 16.25 14.64 -0.56
N LEU A 211 16.06 13.50 -1.21
CA LEU A 211 15.02 13.32 -2.24
C LEU A 211 13.62 13.56 -1.66
N ASN A 212 13.33 12.99 -0.49
CA ASN A 212 12.06 13.20 0.20
C ASN A 212 11.82 14.68 0.51
N ALA A 213 12.81 15.36 1.09
CA ALA A 213 12.71 16.77 1.40
C ALA A 213 12.45 17.64 0.15
N TYR A 214 13.15 17.34 -0.94
CA TYR A 214 12.97 18.03 -2.22
C TYR A 214 11.56 17.81 -2.78
N MET A 215 11.09 16.57 -2.88
CA MET A 215 9.78 16.24 -3.43
C MET A 215 8.63 16.78 -2.57
N GLN A 216 8.73 16.67 -1.24
CA GLN A 216 7.75 17.24 -0.31
C GLN A 216 7.67 18.77 -0.44
N ASN A 217 8.80 19.43 -0.68
CA ASN A 217 8.83 20.88 -0.92
C ASN A 217 8.14 21.24 -2.24
N LEU A 218 8.40 20.51 -3.32
CA LEU A 218 7.71 20.73 -4.61
C LEU A 218 6.19 20.57 -4.48
N ILE A 219 5.75 19.51 -3.79
CA ILE A 219 4.32 19.27 -3.55
C ILE A 219 3.72 20.42 -2.75
N ARG A 220 4.39 20.87 -1.70
CA ARG A 220 3.94 22.00 -0.87
C ARG A 220 3.86 23.31 -1.63
N GLN A 221 4.79 23.54 -2.56
CA GLN A 221 4.76 24.73 -3.42
C GLN A 221 3.61 24.67 -4.43
N ALA A 222 3.33 23.48 -4.99
CA ALA A 222 2.25 23.30 -5.96
C ALA A 222 0.86 23.37 -5.30
N ASP A 223 0.70 22.72 -4.14
CA ASP A 223 -0.53 22.74 -3.33
C ASP A 223 -0.19 22.60 -1.83
N PRO A 224 -0.19 23.70 -1.08
CA PRO A 224 0.10 23.70 0.35
C PRO A 224 -0.86 22.83 1.18
N LYS A 225 -2.03 22.49 0.65
CA LYS A 225 -3.03 21.65 1.33
C LYS A 225 -2.95 20.19 0.92
N SER A 226 -2.10 19.84 -0.03
CA SER A 226 -1.95 18.46 -0.49
C SER A 226 -1.46 17.54 0.64
N PRO A 227 -2.17 16.44 0.94
CA PRO A 227 -1.71 15.47 1.93
C PRO A 227 -0.44 14.74 1.49
N TRP A 228 -0.12 14.71 0.20
CA TRP A 228 1.05 14.03 -0.35
C TRP A 228 2.38 14.59 0.15
N GLN A 229 2.43 15.82 0.64
CA GLN A 229 3.61 16.39 1.31
C GLN A 229 3.98 15.68 2.62
N TYR A 230 3.12 14.81 3.14
CA TYR A 230 3.34 14.02 4.36
C TYR A 230 3.66 12.55 4.07
N TYR A 231 4.03 12.23 2.84
CA TYR A 231 4.51 10.91 2.45
C TYR A 231 5.98 10.98 2.06
N LYS A 232 6.69 9.88 2.33
CA LYS A 232 8.09 9.73 1.97
C LYS A 232 8.30 8.43 1.23
N ILE A 233 9.22 8.40 0.29
CA ILE A 233 9.77 7.14 -0.23
C ILE A 233 10.64 6.52 0.86
N VAL A 234 10.50 5.23 1.07
CA VAL A 234 11.27 4.45 2.06
C VAL A 234 12.36 3.67 1.35
N ASN A 235 11.99 2.99 0.27
CA ASN A 235 12.90 2.15 -0.49
C ASN A 235 12.41 1.97 -1.94
N VAL A 236 13.35 1.71 -2.84
CA VAL A 236 13.09 1.24 -4.20
C VAL A 236 13.92 -0.02 -4.43
N GLN A 237 13.25 -1.09 -4.82
CA GLN A 237 13.87 -2.36 -5.16
C GLN A 237 13.87 -2.55 -6.67
N TRP A 238 15.01 -2.85 -7.23
CA TRP A 238 15.18 -3.19 -8.65
C TRP A 238 16.23 -4.30 -8.80
N PRO A 239 16.26 -5.01 -9.93
CA PRO A 239 17.27 -6.02 -10.19
C PRO A 239 18.67 -5.43 -10.21
N LEU A 240 19.63 -6.07 -9.52
CA LEU A 240 21.05 -5.66 -9.55
C LEU A 240 21.65 -5.77 -10.95
N ASN A 241 21.30 -6.84 -11.65
CA ASN A 241 21.73 -7.11 -13.01
C ASN A 241 20.50 -7.34 -13.88
N PRO A 242 19.93 -6.28 -14.50
CA PRO A 242 18.83 -6.45 -15.43
C PRO A 242 19.28 -7.32 -16.59
N VAL A 243 18.67 -8.50 -16.72
CA VAL A 243 18.89 -9.44 -17.82
C VAL A 243 17.57 -9.59 -18.59
N ASP A 244 17.67 -10.00 -19.85
CA ASP A 244 16.47 -10.38 -20.58
C ASP A 244 15.80 -11.56 -19.86
N ILE A 245 14.48 -11.48 -19.65
CA ILE A 245 13.72 -12.47 -18.90
C ILE A 245 13.87 -13.88 -19.46
N ALA A 246 14.19 -14.01 -20.75
CA ALA A 246 14.45 -15.29 -21.38
C ALA A 246 15.62 -16.07 -20.72
N GLU A 247 16.48 -15.42 -19.96
CA GLU A 247 17.70 -16.05 -19.48
C GLU A 247 17.67 -16.44 -18.00
N GLN A 248 17.19 -15.65 -17.08
CA GLN A 248 16.92 -15.99 -15.64
C GLN A 248 16.51 -14.75 -14.84
N PRO A 249 15.70 -14.85 -13.78
CA PRO A 249 15.43 -13.71 -12.91
C PRO A 249 16.71 -13.27 -12.20
N ALA A 250 17.06 -11.99 -12.37
CA ALA A 250 18.17 -11.40 -11.65
C ALA A 250 17.85 -11.30 -10.14
N PRO A 251 18.85 -11.40 -9.25
CA PRO A 251 18.63 -11.15 -7.83
C PRO A 251 18.16 -9.71 -7.60
N LEU A 252 17.26 -9.55 -6.65
CA LEU A 252 16.76 -8.23 -6.26
C LEU A 252 17.83 -7.48 -5.45
N ASN A 253 17.88 -6.17 -5.66
CA ASN A 253 18.57 -5.26 -4.77
C ASN A 253 17.65 -5.01 -3.55
N VAL A 254 17.96 -5.61 -2.41
CA VAL A 254 17.20 -5.53 -1.16
C VAL A 254 17.96 -4.73 -0.12
#